data_075cdfbf67d2a9891f9f7c4efed327d8
#
_entry.id   075cdfbf67d2a9891f9f7c4efed327d8
#
_cell.length_a   1.000
_cell.length_b   1.000
_cell.length_c   1.000
_cell.angle_alpha   90.00
_cell.angle_beta   90.00
_cell.angle_gamma   90.00
#
_symmetry.space_group_name_H-M   'P 1'
#
loop_
_entity.id
_entity.type
_entity.pdbx_description
1 polymer ?
#
loop_
_entity_poly.entity_id
_entity_poly.type
_entity_poly.pdbx_seq_one_letter_code
_entity_poly.pdbx_strand_id
1 'polypeptide(L)'
;MFVHSNTSHSALMEFDEFSGLMVLNMRASEGNGSTLKYETKLGEGKFTISYATDEKVAQEIFTIEGGQTKNDTWTVPTIGAFYLLVESEGTAKNGKFEFNLVH
;
A
#
# COMPACT_ATOMS: atom_id res chain seq x y z
N MET A 1 -18.96 3.05 -2.51
CA MET A 1 -18.44 1.69 -2.74
C MET A 1 -17.08 1.55 -2.11
N PHE A 2 -16.85 0.44 -1.48
CA PHE A 2 -15.53 0.12 -0.94
C PHE A 2 -15.23 -1.35 -1.22
N VAL A 3 -14.17 -1.60 -1.97
CA VAL A 3 -13.72 -2.96 -2.30
C VAL A 3 -12.35 -3.15 -1.69
N HIS A 4 -12.16 -4.24 -1.00
CA HIS A 4 -10.92 -4.55 -0.32
C HIS A 4 -10.63 -6.05 -0.40
N SER A 5 -9.40 -6.40 -0.76
CA SER A 5 -8.93 -7.76 -0.65
C SER A 5 -7.48 -7.75 -0.21
N ASN A 6 -7.10 -8.76 0.56
CA ASN A 6 -5.75 -8.83 1.07
C ASN A 6 -5.35 -10.31 1.23
N THR A 7 -4.32 -10.71 0.51
CA THR A 7 -3.66 -12.00 0.66
C THR A 7 -2.23 -11.77 1.13
N SER A 8 -1.47 -12.83 1.37
CA SER A 8 -0.08 -12.68 1.78
C SER A 8 0.81 -12.07 0.69
N HIS A 9 0.41 -12.13 -0.58
CA HIS A 9 1.20 -11.65 -1.72
C HIS A 9 0.54 -10.56 -2.54
N SER A 10 -0.69 -10.20 -2.23
CA SER A 10 -1.38 -9.16 -2.98
C SER A 10 -2.40 -8.43 -2.10
N ALA A 11 -2.71 -7.21 -2.49
CA ALA A 11 -3.74 -6.43 -1.83
C ALA A 11 -4.37 -5.48 -2.84
N LEU A 12 -5.66 -5.27 -2.67
CA LEU A 12 -6.43 -4.34 -3.50
C LEU A 12 -7.28 -3.48 -2.58
N MET A 13 -7.33 -2.19 -2.86
CA MET A 13 -8.20 -1.26 -2.17
C MET A 13 -8.77 -0.32 -3.22
N GLU A 14 -10.09 -0.30 -3.33
CA GLU A 14 -10.80 0.58 -4.27
C GLU A 14 -11.97 1.23 -3.56
N PHE A 15 -12.15 2.54 -3.73
CA PHE A 15 -13.16 3.27 -3.00
C PHE A 15 -13.65 4.50 -3.76
N ASP A 16 -14.88 4.90 -3.46
CA ASP A 16 -15.43 6.19 -3.90
C ASP A 16 -15.01 7.28 -2.91
N GLU A 17 -15.01 6.96 -1.62
CA GLU A 17 -14.62 7.88 -0.55
C GLU A 17 -14.00 7.09 0.59
N PHE A 18 -12.92 7.62 1.15
CA PHE A 18 -12.22 6.95 2.26
C PHE A 18 -11.54 7.99 3.17
N SER A 19 -11.60 7.72 4.45
CA SER A 19 -10.92 8.53 5.47
C SER A 19 -10.39 7.59 6.55
N GLY A 20 -9.14 7.74 6.92
CA GLY A 20 -8.52 6.96 7.98
C GLY A 20 -7.32 6.14 7.54
N LEU A 21 -7.13 5.01 8.19
CA LEU A 21 -5.99 4.13 8.00
C LEU A 21 -6.46 2.72 7.61
N MET A 22 -5.86 2.17 6.56
CA MET A 22 -6.01 0.77 6.19
C MET A 22 -4.68 0.05 6.41
N VAL A 23 -4.70 -1.04 7.15
CA VAL A 23 -3.52 -1.87 7.37
C VAL A 23 -3.63 -3.11 6.49
N LEU A 24 -2.65 -3.32 5.63
CA LEU A 24 -2.60 -4.48 4.74
C LEU A 24 -1.50 -5.42 5.22
N ASN A 25 -1.87 -6.65 5.51
CA ASN A 25 -0.93 -7.66 6.00
C ASN A 25 -0.37 -8.43 4.83
N MET A 26 0.95 -8.48 4.71
CA MET A 26 1.64 -9.18 3.64
C MET A 26 2.80 -10.00 4.19
N ARG A 27 3.35 -10.87 3.36
CA ARG A 27 4.46 -11.72 3.75
C ARG A 27 5.46 -11.85 2.62
N ALA A 28 6.68 -11.39 2.87
CA ALA A 28 7.77 -11.51 1.92
C ALA A 28 8.35 -12.93 1.96
N SER A 29 8.62 -13.48 0.78
CA SER A 29 9.18 -14.83 0.65
C SER A 29 10.68 -14.84 0.94
N GLU A 30 11.22 -16.04 1.13
CA GLU A 30 12.66 -16.21 1.30
C GLU A 30 13.42 -15.73 0.07
N GLY A 31 14.60 -15.26 0.32
CA GLY A 31 15.51 -14.79 -0.71
C GLY A 31 15.58 -13.29 -0.79
N ASN A 32 16.59 -12.85 -1.49
CA ASN A 32 16.89 -11.44 -1.60
C ASN A 32 15.96 -10.79 -2.60
N GLY A 33 14.74 -10.55 -2.27
CA GLY A 33 14.15 -9.82 -3.27
C GLY A 33 12.70 -9.95 -3.51
N SER A 34 11.98 -10.02 -2.45
CA SER A 34 10.59 -9.69 -2.64
C SER A 34 10.53 -8.23 -3.03
N THR A 35 9.95 -7.98 -4.17
CA THR A 35 9.73 -6.64 -4.69
C THR A 35 8.25 -6.37 -4.62
N LEU A 36 7.90 -5.24 -4.03
CA LEU A 36 6.53 -4.78 -4.01
C LEU A 36 6.29 -3.98 -5.28
N LYS A 37 5.41 -4.49 -6.12
CA LYS A 37 4.97 -3.75 -7.31
C LYS A 37 3.65 -3.10 -6.97
N TYR A 38 3.55 -1.80 -7.17
CA TYR A 38 2.32 -1.09 -6.87
C TYR A 38 1.81 -0.30 -8.06
N GLU A 39 0.49 -0.27 -8.18
CA GLU A 39 -0.21 0.51 -9.17
C GLU A 39 -1.28 1.28 -8.41
N THR A 40 -1.15 2.60 -8.38
CA THR A 40 -2.03 3.44 -7.56
C THR A 40 -2.55 4.63 -8.34
N LYS A 41 -3.80 4.97 -8.05
CA LYS A 41 -4.47 6.09 -8.70
C LYS A 41 -5.38 6.75 -7.66
N LEU A 42 -5.37 8.07 -7.63
CA LEU A 42 -6.20 8.83 -6.69
C LEU A 42 -6.85 10.01 -7.42
N GLY A 43 -8.16 10.18 -7.21
CA GLY A 43 -8.89 11.30 -7.79
C GLY A 43 -8.77 12.57 -6.96
N GLU A 44 -9.00 12.47 -5.65
CA GLU A 44 -8.92 13.61 -4.72
C GLU A 44 -8.34 13.18 -3.39
N GLY A 45 -7.66 14.09 -2.72
CA GLY A 45 -7.10 13.87 -1.40
C GLY A 45 -5.61 13.56 -1.43
N LYS A 46 -5.13 12.93 -0.35
CA LYS A 46 -3.72 12.56 -0.23
C LYS A 46 -3.60 11.31 0.60
N PHE A 47 -2.74 10.41 0.18
CA PHE A 47 -2.39 9.21 0.95
C PHE A 47 -0.89 9.11 1.15
N THR A 48 -0.53 8.57 2.30
CA THR A 48 0.85 8.16 2.59
C THR A 48 0.85 6.65 2.75
N ILE A 49 1.72 5.98 2.01
CA ILE A 49 1.88 4.53 2.08
C ILE A 49 3.20 4.24 2.77
N SER A 50 3.15 3.49 3.86
CA SER A 50 4.30 3.19 4.69
C SER A 50 4.46 1.70 4.90
N TYR A 51 5.66 1.29 5.24
CA TYR A 51 6.02 -0.08 5.58
C TYR A 51 6.31 -0.16 7.07
N ALA A 52 5.86 -1.23 7.71
CA ALA A 52 6.12 -1.45 9.12
C ALA A 52 6.18 -2.94 9.43
N THR A 53 6.87 -3.28 10.51
CA THR A 53 6.85 -4.62 11.09
C THR A 53 6.57 -4.49 12.58
N ASP A 54 6.37 -5.61 13.26
CA ASP A 54 6.13 -5.60 14.71
C ASP A 54 7.30 -5.02 15.49
N GLU A 55 8.50 -5.04 14.93
CA GLU A 55 9.72 -4.59 15.59
C GLU A 55 10.23 -3.22 15.11
N LYS A 56 9.68 -2.71 14.03
CA LYS A 56 10.16 -1.47 13.41
C LYS A 56 9.07 -0.43 13.26
N VAL A 57 9.45 0.82 13.51
CA VAL A 57 8.56 1.95 13.24
C VAL A 57 8.29 2.08 11.75
N ALA A 58 7.18 2.71 11.42
CA ALA A 58 6.77 2.90 10.04
C ALA A 58 7.79 3.71 9.24
N GLN A 59 8.04 3.25 8.02
CA GLN A 59 8.91 3.91 7.07
C GLN A 59 8.08 4.27 5.83
N GLU A 60 8.05 5.54 5.48
CA GLU A 60 7.30 5.98 4.31
C GLU A 60 7.91 5.40 3.04
N ILE A 61 7.05 4.83 2.17
CA ILE A 61 7.45 4.34 0.86
C ILE A 61 7.20 5.42 -0.18
N PHE A 62 5.97 5.94 -0.23
CA PHE A 62 5.60 7.01 -1.16
C PHE A 62 4.33 7.71 -0.70
N THR A 63 4.08 8.87 -1.30
CA THR A 63 2.81 9.59 -1.14
C THR A 63 2.16 9.75 -2.51
N ILE A 64 0.83 9.85 -2.52
CA ILE A 64 0.08 10.11 -3.75
C ILE A 64 -0.98 11.19 -3.46
N GLU A 65 -1.11 12.14 -4.36
CA GLU A 65 -2.10 13.21 -4.25
C GLU A 65 -3.14 13.12 -5.35
N GLY A 66 -4.25 13.80 -5.15
CA GLY A 66 -5.35 13.78 -6.11
C GLY A 66 -4.93 14.18 -7.51
N GLY A 67 -5.41 13.44 -8.50
CA GLY A 67 -5.03 13.61 -9.88
C GLY A 67 -3.75 12.88 -10.30
N GLN A 68 -3.11 12.19 -9.38
CA GLN A 68 -1.87 11.46 -9.67
C GLN A 68 -2.11 9.97 -9.88
N THR A 69 -1.20 9.37 -10.64
CA THR A 69 -1.08 7.92 -10.78
C THR A 69 0.37 7.58 -10.49
N LYS A 70 0.59 6.63 -9.59
CA LYS A 70 1.95 6.20 -9.25
C LYS A 70 2.07 4.69 -9.40
N ASN A 71 2.93 4.27 -10.30
CA ASN A 71 3.19 2.87 -10.60
C ASN A 71 4.70 2.67 -10.52
N ASP A 72 5.14 1.82 -9.61
CA ASP A 72 6.57 1.61 -9.42
C ASP A 72 6.79 0.33 -8.62
N THR A 73 8.03 0.09 -8.28
CA THR A 73 8.43 -1.04 -7.45
C THR A 73 9.23 -0.56 -6.26
N TRP A 74 9.19 -1.34 -5.19
CA TRP A 74 9.92 -1.04 -3.97
C TRP A 74 10.46 -2.35 -3.40
N THR A 75 11.73 -2.39 -3.06
CA THR A 75 12.34 -3.60 -2.49
C THR A 75 12.01 -3.72 -1.01
N VAL A 76 11.37 -4.83 -0.65
CA VAL A 76 11.00 -5.09 0.74
C VAL A 76 12.26 -5.51 1.51
N PRO A 77 12.63 -4.77 2.57
CA PRO A 77 13.88 -5.03 3.27
C PRO A 77 13.80 -6.15 4.31
N THR A 78 12.68 -6.86 4.38
CA THR A 78 12.49 -7.90 5.38
C THR A 78 12.03 -9.20 4.75
N ILE A 79 12.22 -10.30 5.48
CA ILE A 79 11.67 -11.62 5.13
C ILE A 79 10.63 -11.91 6.18
N GLY A 80 9.47 -12.42 5.76
CA GLY A 80 8.38 -12.74 6.65
C GLY A 80 7.29 -11.68 6.63
N ALA A 81 6.50 -11.63 7.69
CA ALA A 81 5.34 -10.75 7.77
C ALA A 81 5.71 -9.27 7.88
N PHE A 82 5.00 -8.45 7.16
CA PHE A 82 5.10 -7.00 7.27
C PHE A 82 3.73 -6.37 7.00
N TYR A 83 3.64 -5.08 7.27
CA TYR A 83 2.39 -4.33 7.07
C TYR A 83 2.61 -3.17 6.12
N LEU A 84 1.62 -2.94 5.26
CA LEU A 84 1.52 -1.71 4.50
C LEU A 84 0.46 -0.85 5.20
N LEU A 85 0.85 0.34 5.57
CA LEU A 85 -0.04 1.31 6.20
C LEU A 85 -0.47 2.30 5.12
N VAL A 86 -1.75 2.28 4.78
CA VAL A 86 -2.33 3.13 3.74
C VAL A 86 -3.19 4.16 4.45
N GLU A 87 -2.64 5.33 4.66
CA GLU A 87 -3.29 6.36 5.47
C GLU A 87 -3.69 7.58 4.64
N SER A 88 -4.95 7.96 4.75
CA SER A 88 -5.44 9.17 4.10
C SER A 88 -5.21 10.39 5.01
N GLU A 89 -4.90 11.51 4.37
CA GLU A 89 -4.85 12.79 5.02
C GLU A 89 -6.18 13.48 4.73
N GLY A 90 -7.08 13.42 5.72
CA GLY A 90 -8.46 13.87 5.50
C GLY A 90 -9.26 12.86 4.66
N THR A 91 -10.29 13.36 4.00
CA THR A 91 -11.14 12.52 3.14
C THR A 91 -10.59 12.49 1.72
N ALA A 92 -10.40 11.27 1.19
CA ALA A 92 -9.95 11.06 -0.18
C ALA A 92 -11.09 10.47 -1.02
N LYS A 93 -11.07 10.71 -2.32
CA LYS A 93 -12.12 10.25 -3.24
C LYS A 93 -11.56 9.60 -4.49
N ASN A 94 -12.28 8.58 -4.95
CA ASN A 94 -12.01 7.89 -6.22
C ASN A 94 -10.58 7.35 -6.29
N GLY A 95 -10.26 6.41 -5.42
CA GLY A 95 -8.95 5.78 -5.37
C GLY A 95 -8.99 4.31 -5.72
N LYS A 96 -7.88 3.85 -6.29
CA LYS A 96 -7.65 2.43 -6.54
C LYS A 96 -6.17 2.14 -6.32
N PHE A 97 -5.88 1.28 -5.35
CA PHE A 97 -4.52 0.90 -4.99
C PHE A 97 -4.37 -0.61 -5.10
N GLU A 98 -3.41 -1.05 -5.89
CA GLU A 98 -3.07 -2.46 -6.03
C GLU A 98 -1.62 -2.67 -5.64
N PHE A 99 -1.37 -3.68 -4.82
CA PHE A 99 -0.04 -4.06 -4.37
C PHE A 99 0.17 -5.54 -4.62
N ASN A 100 1.29 -5.89 -5.24
CA ASN A 100 1.64 -7.28 -5.51
C ASN A 100 3.10 -7.52 -5.17
N LEU A 101 3.37 -8.63 -4.48
CA LEU A 101 4.73 -9.07 -4.24
C LEU A 101 5.17 -9.95 -5.41
N VAL A 102 6.30 -9.62 -5.99
CA VAL A 102 6.89 -10.37 -7.10
C VAL A 102 8.32 -10.73 -6.76
N HIS A 103 8.80 -11.79 -7.37
CA HIS A 103 10.16 -12.28 -7.17
C HIS A 103 11.06 -11.97 -8.35
#